data_750246e0004db8349d8cd8c9c29b2735
#
_entry.id   750246e0004db8349d8cd8c9c29b2735
#
_cell.length_a   1.000
_cell.length_b   1.000
_cell.length_c   1.000
_cell.angle_alpha   90.00
_cell.angle_beta   90.00
_cell.angle_gamma   90.00
#
_symmetry.space_group_name_H-M   'P 1'
#
loop_
_entity.id
_entity.type
_entity.pdbx_description
1 polymer ?
#
loop_
_entity_poly.entity_id
_entity_poly.type
_entity_poly.pdbx_seq_one_letter_code
_entity_poly.pdbx_strand_id
1 'polypeptide(L)'
;MGSLILLFLVWYAMRTLQYMLPVAGHEDLVEIPDSVIRNLAAAALILLLYAVLTAVEKKAGDKIAIWCKRIAVTLGMLWQGIAGLCWVLAADRVPSADQASVIGAAIDFIQGDYGTLAPDHYCGLYAHQLGPAAMEEMLFRILGEADYHVIQIVFVLLNVAGIYCIYGILKEVSGRLAVVAMGTLLAGSCMASVFYTSWVYGEIPWVFCSLFSAWMLVRYIKYGKTGSLVGIVTALTLGTLLRKNTLVLVVAYCMVGAVRIFSKWDRRLLISLVLALALPLLCYQGIYKMYEMRSGMEHSRGLPTSAYLYLGMEEIGGRYGWYYSDCWAQYYATDCNTEQSDQIYREMMQERMQAMKAQPGYLRGFYQGKLLSQWNVPTYQSLYFNFNHGDVYHEKLAALEDRLSGDLFDSVVRMADRLQFIIYLGCLFYFIFCVRKDSEITQQLLAVAVIGGFLFSIFWEAKARYMYAYYMMMFPLAALGYGEIIRLAEKYCFFRKKKI
;
A
#
# COMPACT_ATOMS: atom_id res chain seq x y z
N MET A 1 -22.14 3.47 -2.87
CA MET A 1 -20.69 3.41 -2.74
C MET A 1 -20.02 4.79 -2.73
N GLY A 2 -20.28 5.69 -3.69
CA GLY A 2 -19.66 7.02 -3.72
C GLY A 2 -19.86 7.85 -2.45
N SER A 3 -21.05 7.86 -1.86
CA SER A 3 -21.32 8.61 -0.64
C SER A 3 -20.56 8.10 0.58
N LEU A 4 -20.34 6.78 0.69
CA LEU A 4 -19.61 6.19 1.81
C LEU A 4 -18.12 6.57 1.76
N ILE A 5 -17.50 6.53 0.57
CA ILE A 5 -16.10 6.93 0.43
C ILE A 5 -15.91 8.43 0.64
N LEU A 6 -16.88 9.26 0.25
CA LEU A 6 -16.85 10.70 0.53
C LEU A 6 -16.88 10.99 2.03
N LEU A 7 -17.78 10.35 2.78
CA LEU A 7 -17.83 10.46 4.24
C LEU A 7 -16.53 10.02 4.89
N PHE A 8 -15.98 8.90 4.43
CA PHE A 8 -14.71 8.38 4.86
C PHE A 8 -13.57 9.38 4.62
N LEU A 9 -13.43 9.90 3.41
CA LEU A 9 -12.38 10.87 3.07
C LEU A 9 -12.54 12.19 3.81
N VAL A 10 -13.78 12.68 4.01
CA VAL A 10 -14.04 13.86 4.84
C VAL A 10 -13.55 13.62 6.25
N TRP A 11 -13.91 12.47 6.85
CA TRP A 11 -13.53 12.16 8.22
C TRP A 11 -12.00 12.07 8.37
N TYR A 12 -11.30 11.36 7.46
CA TYR A 12 -9.84 11.29 7.52
C TYR A 12 -9.15 12.61 7.24
N ALA A 13 -9.61 13.37 6.26
CA ALA A 13 -9.06 14.71 6.02
C ALA A 13 -9.23 15.63 7.24
N MET A 14 -10.34 15.53 7.95
CA MET A 14 -10.56 16.29 9.20
C MET A 14 -9.68 15.77 10.34
N ARG A 15 -9.47 14.46 10.44
CA ARG A 15 -8.60 13.88 11.48
C ARG A 15 -7.13 14.22 11.24
N THR A 16 -6.60 14.00 10.03
CA THR A 16 -5.22 14.37 9.68
C THR A 16 -4.97 15.88 9.70
N LEU A 17 -6.03 16.70 9.57
CA LEU A 17 -5.92 18.15 9.76
C LEU A 17 -5.63 18.54 11.23
N GLN A 18 -6.14 17.78 12.18
CA GLN A 18 -6.16 18.13 13.60
C GLN A 18 -5.22 17.29 14.46
N TYR A 19 -4.99 16.02 14.07
CA TYR A 19 -4.25 15.05 14.86
C TYR A 19 -3.44 14.13 13.97
N MET A 20 -2.31 13.66 14.47
CA MET A 20 -1.51 12.58 13.88
C MET A 20 -1.43 11.40 14.85
N LEU A 21 -1.29 10.18 14.32
CA LEU A 21 -1.08 8.97 15.10
C LEU A 21 0.28 8.34 14.75
N PRO A 22 1.40 8.82 15.30
CA PRO A 22 2.66 8.11 15.17
C PRO A 22 2.57 6.77 15.89
N VAL A 23 3.17 5.74 15.32
CA VAL A 23 3.36 4.47 16.03
C VAL A 23 4.62 4.61 16.86
N ALA A 24 4.45 4.58 18.18
CA ALA A 24 5.52 4.61 19.16
C ALA A 24 6.01 3.19 19.53
N GLY A 25 6.90 3.07 20.52
CA GLY A 25 7.40 1.80 21.02
C GLY A 25 6.28 0.80 21.36
N HIS A 26 6.52 -0.48 21.14
CA HIS A 26 5.55 -1.57 21.32
C HIS A 26 4.26 -1.45 20.46
N GLU A 27 4.33 -0.73 19.35
CA GLU A 27 3.17 -0.47 18.45
C GLU A 27 2.05 0.33 19.13
N ASP A 28 2.33 1.11 20.15
CA ASP A 28 1.34 1.96 20.80
C ASP A 28 0.94 3.12 19.89
N LEU A 29 -0.37 3.37 19.85
CA LEU A 29 -0.97 4.44 19.06
C LEU A 29 -1.23 5.63 19.95
N VAL A 30 -0.43 6.67 19.79
CA VAL A 30 -0.56 7.91 20.56
C VAL A 30 -1.13 9.00 19.67
N GLU A 31 -2.30 9.53 20.03
CA GLU A 31 -2.90 10.65 19.31
C GLU A 31 -2.23 11.96 19.74
N ILE A 32 -1.56 12.64 18.83
CA ILE A 32 -0.85 13.90 19.09
C ILE A 32 -1.56 15.01 18.32
N PRO A 33 -1.90 16.15 18.98
CA PRO A 33 -2.45 17.31 18.29
C PRO A 33 -1.48 17.88 17.25
N ASP A 34 -1.98 18.24 16.07
CA ASP A 34 -1.21 18.91 15.02
C ASP A 34 -1.74 20.30 14.69
N SER A 35 -0.93 21.09 14.01
CA SER A 35 -1.23 22.47 13.69
C SER A 35 -2.14 22.61 12.48
N VAL A 36 -3.42 22.80 12.70
CA VAL A 36 -4.43 23.10 11.66
C VAL A 36 -3.96 24.21 10.70
N ILE A 37 -3.36 25.28 11.25
CA ILE A 37 -2.90 26.42 10.44
C ILE A 37 -1.77 25.99 9.48
N ARG A 38 -0.81 25.21 9.95
CA ARG A 38 0.31 24.72 9.10
C ARG A 38 -0.18 23.77 8.03
N ASN A 39 -1.12 22.90 8.34
CA ASN A 39 -1.71 21.96 7.39
C ASN A 39 -2.53 22.68 6.31
N LEU A 40 -3.36 23.67 6.69
CA LEU A 40 -4.08 24.50 5.73
C LEU A 40 -3.13 25.35 4.87
N ALA A 41 -2.07 25.90 5.46
CA ALA A 41 -1.05 26.65 4.72
C ALA A 41 -0.33 25.76 3.69
N ALA A 42 -0.02 24.51 4.05
CA ALA A 42 0.55 23.54 3.12
C ALA A 42 -0.40 23.21 1.97
N ALA A 43 -1.69 22.97 2.24
CA ALA A 43 -2.70 22.77 1.19
C ALA A 43 -2.85 24.00 0.28
N ALA A 44 -2.86 25.22 0.85
CA ALA A 44 -2.91 26.45 0.08
C ALA A 44 -1.67 26.62 -0.81
N LEU A 45 -0.48 26.28 -0.32
CA LEU A 45 0.76 26.27 -1.11
C LEU A 45 0.67 25.28 -2.29
N ILE A 46 0.16 24.08 -2.06
CA ILE A 46 -0.05 23.10 -3.13
C ILE A 46 -1.00 23.64 -4.20
N LEU A 47 -2.14 24.23 -3.80
CA LEU A 47 -3.08 24.85 -4.74
C LEU A 47 -2.42 26.00 -5.52
N LEU A 48 -1.61 26.82 -4.86
CA LEU A 48 -0.86 27.90 -5.51
C LEU A 48 0.14 27.35 -6.55
N LEU A 49 0.89 26.29 -6.21
CA LEU A 49 1.82 25.65 -7.14
C LEU A 49 1.10 25.06 -8.36
N TYR A 50 -0.05 24.40 -8.15
CA TYR A 50 -0.89 23.95 -9.26
C TYR A 50 -1.35 25.09 -10.16
N ALA A 51 -1.76 26.22 -9.59
CA ALA A 51 -2.18 27.41 -10.35
C ALA A 51 -1.00 28.00 -11.15
N VAL A 52 0.16 28.14 -10.52
CA VAL A 52 1.40 28.64 -11.18
C VAL A 52 1.79 27.75 -12.34
N LEU A 53 1.87 26.41 -12.15
CA LEU A 53 2.24 25.49 -13.21
C LEU A 53 1.19 25.47 -14.35
N THR A 54 -0.09 25.64 -14.03
CA THR A 54 -1.13 25.79 -15.06
C THR A 54 -0.95 27.07 -15.86
N ALA A 55 -0.56 28.17 -15.20
CA ALA A 55 -0.27 29.44 -15.88
C ALA A 55 1.01 29.34 -16.74
N VAL A 56 2.04 28.65 -16.27
CA VAL A 56 3.26 28.37 -17.04
C VAL A 56 2.93 27.56 -18.29
N GLU A 57 2.15 26.50 -18.18
CA GLU A 57 1.73 25.67 -19.32
C GLU A 57 1.06 26.50 -20.43
N LYS A 58 0.17 27.44 -20.03
CA LYS A 58 -0.55 28.31 -20.97
C LYS A 58 0.34 29.34 -21.66
N LYS A 59 1.38 29.84 -20.95
CA LYS A 59 2.25 30.91 -21.49
C LYS A 59 3.50 30.41 -22.23
N ALA A 60 4.06 29.30 -21.77
CA ALA A 60 5.38 28.84 -22.18
C ALA A 60 5.38 27.85 -23.34
N GLY A 61 4.21 27.33 -23.71
CA GLY A 61 4.04 26.38 -24.80
C GLY A 61 4.48 24.95 -24.48
N ASP A 62 4.19 24.03 -25.41
CA ASP A 62 4.31 22.57 -25.18
C ASP A 62 5.74 22.10 -24.90
N LYS A 63 6.75 22.69 -25.52
CA LYS A 63 8.15 22.26 -25.31
C LYS A 63 8.57 22.45 -23.84
N ILE A 64 8.30 23.62 -23.27
CA ILE A 64 8.66 23.93 -21.88
C ILE A 64 7.84 23.04 -20.93
N ALA A 65 6.55 22.84 -21.19
CA ALA A 65 5.72 21.95 -20.41
C ALA A 65 6.25 20.50 -20.40
N ILE A 66 6.72 20.00 -21.55
CA ILE A 66 7.36 18.66 -21.64
C ILE A 66 8.64 18.60 -20.80
N TRP A 67 9.48 19.62 -20.88
CA TRP A 67 10.72 19.69 -20.08
C TRP A 67 10.42 19.75 -18.58
N CYS A 68 9.49 20.58 -18.14
CA CYS A 68 9.08 20.64 -16.73
C CYS A 68 8.56 19.28 -16.22
N LYS A 69 7.76 18.55 -17.01
CA LYS A 69 7.30 17.20 -16.66
C LYS A 69 8.46 16.21 -16.52
N ARG A 70 9.45 16.28 -17.43
CA ARG A 70 10.65 15.44 -17.36
C ARG A 70 11.50 15.77 -16.14
N ILE A 71 11.72 17.06 -15.86
CA ILE A 71 12.44 17.49 -14.67
C ILE A 71 11.74 16.99 -13.40
N ALA A 72 10.43 17.14 -13.30
CA ALA A 72 9.67 16.70 -12.14
C ALA A 72 9.81 15.18 -11.88
N VAL A 73 9.68 14.34 -12.93
CA VAL A 73 9.85 12.89 -12.75
C VAL A 73 11.30 12.53 -12.43
N THR A 74 12.28 13.18 -13.07
CA THR A 74 13.70 12.94 -12.77
C THR A 74 14.02 13.30 -11.32
N LEU A 75 13.55 14.45 -10.82
CA LEU A 75 13.77 14.86 -9.43
C LEU A 75 13.09 13.90 -8.45
N GLY A 76 11.86 13.49 -8.71
CA GLY A 76 11.15 12.52 -7.86
C GLY A 76 11.85 11.16 -7.80
N MET A 77 12.31 10.66 -8.96
CA MET A 77 13.04 9.39 -9.06
C MET A 77 14.42 9.48 -8.39
N LEU A 78 15.19 10.54 -8.68
CA LEU A 78 16.51 10.74 -8.09
C LEU A 78 16.42 10.89 -6.57
N TRP A 79 15.45 11.65 -6.08
CA TRP A 79 15.23 11.79 -4.65
C TRP A 79 14.94 10.43 -3.99
N GLN A 80 13.98 9.67 -4.50
CA GLN A 80 13.63 8.36 -3.95
C GLN A 80 14.78 7.35 -4.07
N GLY A 81 15.53 7.38 -5.18
CA GLY A 81 16.69 6.53 -5.37
C GLY A 81 17.84 6.85 -4.42
N ILE A 82 18.23 8.13 -4.35
CA ILE A 82 19.33 8.58 -3.47
C ILE A 82 18.92 8.43 -1.99
N ALA A 83 17.74 8.91 -1.61
CA ALA A 83 17.28 8.81 -0.23
C ALA A 83 17.10 7.34 0.21
N GLY A 84 16.54 6.49 -0.66
CA GLY A 84 16.40 5.06 -0.38
C GLY A 84 17.74 4.36 -0.24
N LEU A 85 18.70 4.62 -1.13
CA LEU A 85 20.05 4.05 -1.04
C LEU A 85 20.79 4.56 0.20
N CYS A 86 20.74 5.86 0.47
CA CYS A 86 21.33 6.43 1.67
C CYS A 86 20.68 5.83 2.95
N TRP A 87 19.37 5.60 2.93
CA TRP A 87 18.65 4.99 4.04
C TRP A 87 19.12 3.55 4.27
N VAL A 88 19.15 2.71 3.23
CA VAL A 88 19.61 1.32 3.32
C VAL A 88 21.04 1.25 3.87
N LEU A 89 21.94 2.08 3.35
CA LEU A 89 23.35 2.09 3.80
C LEU A 89 23.55 2.69 5.20
N ALA A 90 22.73 3.67 5.60
CA ALA A 90 22.85 4.30 6.92
C ALA A 90 22.17 3.46 8.01
N ALA A 91 21.03 2.89 7.74
CA ALA A 91 20.30 2.03 8.66
C ALA A 91 21.01 0.68 8.85
N ASP A 92 21.65 0.16 7.79
CA ASP A 92 22.39 -1.13 7.78
C ASP A 92 21.61 -2.21 8.55
N ARG A 93 20.31 -2.32 8.21
CA ARG A 93 19.33 -3.06 9.01
C ARG A 93 19.36 -4.54 8.75
N VAL A 94 19.63 -5.32 9.78
CA VAL A 94 19.42 -6.77 9.75
C VAL A 94 17.91 -7.07 9.80
N PRO A 95 17.39 -7.95 8.96
CA PRO A 95 16.00 -8.38 9.00
C PRO A 95 15.60 -8.92 10.37
N SER A 96 14.42 -8.52 10.86
CA SER A 96 13.87 -8.93 12.15
C SER A 96 12.38 -9.24 12.02
N ALA A 97 11.77 -9.86 13.03
CA ALA A 97 10.37 -10.28 13.02
C ALA A 97 10.01 -11.09 11.77
N ASP A 98 8.85 -10.86 11.16
CA ASP A 98 8.35 -11.61 9.98
C ASP A 98 9.35 -11.71 8.83
N GLN A 99 10.10 -10.62 8.55
CA GLN A 99 11.08 -10.65 7.46
C GLN A 99 12.26 -11.59 7.76
N ALA A 100 12.70 -11.66 9.02
CA ALA A 100 13.73 -12.61 9.43
C ALA A 100 13.26 -14.06 9.25
N SER A 101 11.99 -14.34 9.58
CA SER A 101 11.41 -15.67 9.40
C SER A 101 11.31 -16.06 7.92
N VAL A 102 10.98 -15.14 7.02
CA VAL A 102 10.90 -15.40 5.57
C VAL A 102 12.30 -15.64 5.00
N ILE A 103 13.27 -14.78 5.33
CA ILE A 103 14.66 -14.93 4.89
C ILE A 103 15.28 -16.20 5.47
N GLY A 104 15.05 -16.47 6.76
CA GLY A 104 15.49 -17.70 7.41
C GLY A 104 14.96 -18.95 6.68
N ALA A 105 13.65 -18.98 6.38
CA ALA A 105 13.06 -20.07 5.60
C ALA A 105 13.72 -20.24 4.22
N ALA A 106 14.03 -19.15 3.51
CA ALA A 106 14.72 -19.21 2.23
C ALA A 106 16.13 -19.81 2.35
N ILE A 107 16.86 -19.44 3.41
CA ILE A 107 18.20 -19.99 3.71
C ILE A 107 18.10 -21.47 4.06
N ASP A 108 17.16 -21.85 4.94
CA ASP A 108 16.93 -23.25 5.35
C ASP A 108 16.61 -24.12 4.13
N PHE A 109 15.75 -23.65 3.21
CA PHE A 109 15.42 -24.36 1.97
C PHE A 109 16.62 -24.55 1.04
N ILE A 110 17.58 -23.60 1.01
CA ILE A 110 18.84 -23.77 0.28
C ILE A 110 19.70 -24.87 0.89
N GLN A 111 19.69 -24.98 2.22
CA GLN A 111 20.44 -25.99 2.97
C GLN A 111 19.75 -27.37 2.98
N GLY A 112 18.52 -27.46 2.50
CA GLY A 112 17.70 -28.68 2.50
C GLY A 112 16.96 -28.93 3.82
N ASP A 113 16.90 -27.91 4.70
CA ASP A 113 16.06 -27.94 5.89
C ASP A 113 14.67 -27.39 5.58
N TYR A 114 13.65 -28.16 5.88
CA TYR A 114 12.23 -27.86 5.65
C TYR A 114 11.43 -27.78 6.95
N GLY A 115 12.08 -27.71 8.11
CA GLY A 115 11.42 -27.67 9.42
C GLY A 115 10.39 -26.54 9.54
N THR A 116 10.62 -25.40 8.90
CA THR A 116 9.70 -24.26 8.91
C THR A 116 8.32 -24.56 8.27
N LEU A 117 8.18 -25.69 7.51
CA LEU A 117 6.91 -26.12 6.92
C LEU A 117 5.99 -26.86 7.91
N ALA A 118 6.50 -27.26 9.09
CA ALA A 118 5.67 -27.90 10.12
C ALA A 118 4.51 -26.96 10.52
N PRO A 119 3.31 -27.50 10.85
CA PRO A 119 2.11 -26.72 11.06
C PRO A 119 2.20 -25.65 12.16
N ASP A 120 3.05 -25.87 13.16
CA ASP A 120 3.33 -24.98 14.30
C ASP A 120 4.51 -24.02 14.04
N HIS A 121 5.20 -24.16 12.90
CA HIS A 121 6.31 -23.31 12.49
C HIS A 121 5.87 -22.24 11.49
N TYR A 122 6.74 -21.28 11.21
CA TYR A 122 6.37 -20.02 10.52
C TYR A 122 5.68 -20.22 9.17
N CYS A 123 6.29 -20.99 8.25
CA CYS A 123 5.70 -21.20 6.91
C CYS A 123 4.52 -22.17 6.94
N GLY A 124 4.46 -23.10 7.91
CA GLY A 124 3.30 -23.94 8.13
C GLY A 124 2.11 -23.18 8.71
N LEU A 125 2.35 -22.28 9.66
CA LEU A 125 1.36 -21.41 10.28
C LEU A 125 0.86 -20.33 9.30
N TYR A 126 1.79 -19.64 8.65
CA TYR A 126 1.52 -18.59 7.66
C TYR A 126 1.78 -19.12 6.24
N ALA A 127 1.02 -20.12 5.81
CA ALA A 127 1.21 -20.82 4.55
C ALA A 127 1.42 -19.90 3.32
N HIS A 128 0.85 -18.70 3.36
CA HIS A 128 1.00 -17.71 2.30
C HIS A 128 2.41 -17.08 2.23
N GLN A 129 3.23 -17.22 3.25
CA GLN A 129 4.61 -16.72 3.27
C GLN A 129 5.58 -17.62 2.48
N LEU A 130 5.14 -18.80 2.05
CA LEU A 130 5.90 -19.62 1.10
C LEU A 130 6.13 -18.91 -0.25
N GLY A 131 5.24 -18.02 -0.66
CA GLY A 131 5.46 -17.23 -1.88
C GLY A 131 6.71 -16.33 -1.79
N PRO A 132 6.80 -15.41 -0.81
CA PRO A 132 8.00 -14.62 -0.56
C PRO A 132 9.24 -15.48 -0.33
N ALA A 133 9.18 -16.51 0.54
CA ALA A 133 10.32 -17.38 0.84
C ALA A 133 10.87 -18.09 -0.41
N ALA A 134 9.99 -18.58 -1.31
CA ALA A 134 10.39 -19.20 -2.56
C ALA A 134 11.07 -18.21 -3.52
N MET A 135 10.61 -16.94 -3.54
CA MET A 135 11.22 -15.91 -4.38
C MET A 135 12.58 -15.48 -3.84
N GLU A 136 12.74 -15.40 -2.53
CA GLU A 136 14.03 -15.12 -1.88
C GLU A 136 15.01 -16.29 -2.05
N GLU A 137 14.55 -17.54 -1.87
CA GLU A 137 15.36 -18.73 -2.18
C GLU A 137 15.86 -18.71 -3.62
N MET A 138 14.97 -18.44 -4.58
CA MET A 138 15.34 -18.34 -5.99
C MET A 138 16.41 -17.26 -6.22
N LEU A 139 16.24 -16.07 -5.61
CA LEU A 139 17.19 -14.97 -5.74
C LEU A 139 18.55 -15.35 -5.15
N PHE A 140 18.60 -15.91 -3.95
CA PHE A 140 19.83 -16.31 -3.27
C PHE A 140 20.56 -17.42 -4.04
N ARG A 141 19.82 -18.36 -4.65
CA ARG A 141 20.43 -19.38 -5.54
C ARG A 141 21.06 -18.77 -6.80
N ILE A 142 20.45 -17.71 -7.35
CA ILE A 142 21.02 -17.00 -8.52
C ILE A 142 22.26 -16.20 -8.12
N LEU A 143 22.27 -15.58 -6.94
CA LEU A 143 23.40 -14.80 -6.44
C LEU A 143 24.56 -15.68 -5.94
N GLY A 144 24.28 -16.93 -5.54
CA GLY A 144 25.25 -17.82 -4.93
C GLY A 144 25.48 -17.58 -3.44
N GLU A 145 24.83 -16.58 -2.86
CA GLU A 145 24.88 -16.22 -1.42
C GLU A 145 23.55 -15.63 -0.94
N ALA A 146 23.29 -15.75 0.36
CA ALA A 146 22.09 -15.22 1.00
C ALA A 146 22.35 -13.78 1.48
N ASP A 147 22.30 -12.83 0.56
CA ASP A 147 22.50 -11.40 0.86
C ASP A 147 21.18 -10.62 0.77
N TYR A 148 20.62 -10.26 1.92
CA TYR A 148 19.40 -9.46 2.00
C TYR A 148 19.60 -8.00 1.57
N HIS A 149 20.83 -7.46 1.57
CA HIS A 149 21.10 -6.11 1.08
C HIS A 149 20.78 -5.99 -0.42
N VAL A 150 20.99 -7.06 -1.17
CA VAL A 150 20.58 -7.09 -2.59
C VAL A 150 19.07 -6.91 -2.73
N ILE A 151 18.28 -7.55 -1.86
CA ILE A 151 16.81 -7.37 -1.86
C ILE A 151 16.45 -5.92 -1.52
N GLN A 152 17.12 -5.31 -0.54
CA GLN A 152 16.91 -3.90 -0.19
C GLN A 152 17.24 -2.96 -1.36
N ILE A 153 18.34 -3.21 -2.09
CA ILE A 153 18.67 -2.46 -3.31
C ILE A 153 17.61 -2.65 -4.40
N VAL A 154 17.13 -3.88 -4.61
CA VAL A 154 16.03 -4.15 -5.53
C VAL A 154 14.78 -3.37 -5.12
N PHE A 155 14.49 -3.26 -3.82
CA PHE A 155 13.36 -2.46 -3.32
C PHE A 155 13.54 -0.96 -3.58
N VAL A 156 14.76 -0.42 -3.49
CA VAL A 156 15.05 0.96 -3.94
C VAL A 156 14.71 1.13 -5.42
N LEU A 157 15.12 0.19 -6.27
CA LEU A 157 14.84 0.25 -7.72
C LEU A 157 13.35 0.12 -8.02
N LEU A 158 12.64 -0.78 -7.34
CA LEU A 158 11.19 -0.93 -7.50
C LEU A 158 10.43 0.31 -7.01
N ASN A 159 10.89 0.96 -5.93
CA ASN A 159 10.32 2.20 -5.44
C ASN A 159 10.47 3.33 -6.48
N VAL A 160 11.67 3.51 -7.04
CA VAL A 160 11.93 4.45 -8.14
C VAL A 160 11.04 4.15 -9.36
N ALA A 161 10.91 2.87 -9.73
CA ALA A 161 10.02 2.45 -10.81
C ALA A 161 8.55 2.71 -10.49
N GLY A 162 8.13 2.62 -9.23
CA GLY A 162 6.80 3.00 -8.76
C GLY A 162 6.48 4.48 -9.00
N ILE A 163 7.43 5.38 -8.72
CA ILE A 163 7.30 6.81 -9.04
C ILE A 163 7.14 7.03 -10.56
N TYR A 164 7.90 6.30 -11.36
CA TYR A 164 7.75 6.34 -12.81
C TYR A 164 6.38 5.84 -13.28
N CYS A 165 5.81 4.82 -12.63
CA CYS A 165 4.45 4.35 -12.92
C CYS A 165 3.41 5.45 -12.63
N ILE A 166 3.52 6.16 -11.50
CA ILE A 166 2.64 7.31 -11.17
C ILE A 166 2.75 8.39 -12.24
N TYR A 167 3.97 8.77 -12.63
CA TYR A 167 4.19 9.69 -13.75
C TYR A 167 3.52 9.19 -15.04
N GLY A 168 3.69 7.91 -15.37
CA GLY A 168 3.10 7.28 -16.55
C GLY A 168 1.58 7.35 -16.54
N ILE A 169 0.94 7.00 -15.41
CA ILE A 169 -0.51 7.11 -15.24
C ILE A 169 -0.98 8.55 -15.47
N LEU A 170 -0.40 9.52 -14.77
CA LEU A 170 -0.81 10.92 -14.84
C LEU A 170 -0.59 11.53 -16.21
N LYS A 171 0.51 11.18 -16.88
CA LYS A 171 0.81 11.62 -18.26
C LYS A 171 -0.22 11.08 -19.25
N GLU A 172 -0.62 9.82 -19.12
CA GLU A 172 -1.56 9.20 -20.04
C GLU A 172 -3.01 9.63 -19.75
N VAL A 173 -3.39 9.82 -18.49
CA VAL A 173 -4.77 10.16 -18.09
C VAL A 173 -5.06 11.65 -18.26
N SER A 174 -4.17 12.53 -17.83
CA SER A 174 -4.38 13.99 -17.86
C SER A 174 -3.47 14.70 -18.86
N GLY A 175 -2.19 14.38 -18.85
CA GLY A 175 -1.15 15.05 -19.64
C GLY A 175 -0.86 16.50 -19.23
N ARG A 176 -1.67 17.16 -18.40
CA ARG A 176 -1.51 18.55 -17.96
C ARG A 176 -0.26 18.71 -17.08
N LEU A 177 0.51 19.78 -17.30
CA LEU A 177 1.76 20.04 -16.59
C LEU A 177 1.60 20.00 -15.07
N ALA A 178 0.66 20.78 -14.54
CA ALA A 178 0.44 20.88 -13.10
C ALA A 178 0.10 19.50 -12.47
N VAL A 179 -0.77 18.72 -13.10
CA VAL A 179 -1.18 17.40 -12.62
C VAL A 179 -0.02 16.42 -12.63
N VAL A 180 0.71 16.33 -13.76
CA VAL A 180 1.82 15.39 -13.92
C VAL A 180 3.00 15.77 -13.02
N ALA A 181 3.43 17.03 -13.02
CA ALA A 181 4.58 17.47 -12.25
C ALA A 181 4.31 17.37 -10.73
N MET A 182 3.23 17.98 -10.26
CA MET A 182 2.92 17.99 -8.82
C MET A 182 2.59 16.59 -8.28
N GLY A 183 1.79 15.80 -9.02
CA GLY A 183 1.47 14.44 -8.59
C GLY A 183 2.70 13.56 -8.47
N THR A 184 3.66 13.70 -9.39
CA THR A 184 4.93 12.95 -9.34
C THR A 184 5.83 13.44 -8.20
N LEU A 185 5.93 14.76 -7.99
CA LEU A 185 6.74 15.32 -6.89
C LEU A 185 6.15 14.99 -5.51
N LEU A 186 4.82 15.04 -5.36
CA LEU A 186 4.17 14.60 -4.13
C LEU A 186 4.45 13.11 -3.84
N ALA A 187 4.34 12.25 -4.85
CA ALA A 187 4.70 10.84 -4.68
C ALA A 187 6.19 10.65 -4.36
N GLY A 188 7.06 11.41 -5.04
CA GLY A 188 8.49 11.46 -4.73
C GLY A 188 8.80 11.93 -3.31
N SER A 189 7.98 12.77 -2.69
CA SER A 189 8.18 13.24 -1.32
C SER A 189 7.70 12.28 -0.23
N CYS A 190 7.15 11.11 -0.59
CA CYS A 190 6.65 10.13 0.36
C CYS A 190 7.81 9.44 1.12
N MET A 191 8.04 9.86 2.37
CA MET A 191 9.12 9.30 3.20
C MET A 191 8.86 7.86 3.61
N ALA A 192 7.60 7.43 3.76
CA ALA A 192 7.27 6.03 4.03
C ALA A 192 7.86 5.09 2.98
N SER A 193 7.89 5.51 1.71
CA SER A 193 8.51 4.76 0.60
C SER A 193 10.01 4.57 0.80
N VAL A 194 10.70 5.60 1.30
CA VAL A 194 12.14 5.53 1.60
C VAL A 194 12.41 4.53 2.73
N PHE A 195 11.65 4.63 3.82
CA PHE A 195 11.86 3.76 4.99
C PHE A 195 11.53 2.29 4.70
N TYR A 196 10.54 2.01 3.82
CA TYR A 196 10.23 0.64 3.42
C TYR A 196 11.29 -0.03 2.56
N THR A 197 12.27 0.70 2.02
CA THR A 197 13.33 0.07 1.21
C THR A 197 14.22 -0.87 2.02
N SER A 198 14.38 -0.65 3.33
CA SER A 198 15.12 -1.55 4.23
C SER A 198 14.24 -2.67 4.85
N TRP A 199 12.93 -2.63 4.64
CA TRP A 199 11.98 -3.62 5.16
C TRP A 199 11.72 -4.71 4.11
N VAL A 200 12.45 -5.84 4.22
CA VAL A 200 12.44 -6.95 3.26
C VAL A 200 11.22 -7.86 3.51
N TYR A 201 10.01 -7.38 3.15
CA TYR A 201 8.79 -8.16 3.43
C TYR A 201 7.69 -8.09 2.36
N GLY A 202 7.81 -7.28 1.32
CA GLY A 202 6.87 -7.28 0.19
C GLY A 202 6.01 -6.02 0.02
N GLU A 203 6.07 -5.02 0.92
CA GLU A 203 5.34 -3.75 0.77
C GLU A 203 5.72 -3.00 -0.51
N ILE A 204 7.02 -2.84 -0.77
CA ILE A 204 7.52 -2.15 -1.97
C ILE A 204 7.17 -2.90 -3.27
N PRO A 205 7.44 -4.21 -3.41
CA PRO A 205 7.00 -4.97 -4.57
C PRO A 205 5.49 -4.91 -4.80
N TRP A 206 4.69 -4.97 -3.74
CA TRP A 206 3.24 -4.84 -3.85
C TRP A 206 2.80 -3.48 -4.40
N VAL A 207 3.38 -2.37 -3.89
CA VAL A 207 3.13 -1.02 -4.42
C VAL A 207 3.50 -0.94 -5.89
N PHE A 208 4.71 -1.41 -6.26
CA PHE A 208 5.17 -1.41 -7.64
C PHE A 208 4.23 -2.19 -8.55
N CYS A 209 3.91 -3.45 -8.21
CA CYS A 209 3.02 -4.30 -9.02
C CYS A 209 1.63 -3.66 -9.18
N SER A 210 1.13 -3.02 -8.14
CA SER A 210 -0.16 -2.34 -8.15
C SER A 210 -0.17 -1.13 -9.09
N LEU A 211 0.81 -0.25 -8.99
CA LEU A 211 0.93 0.94 -9.83
C LEU A 211 1.26 0.57 -11.28
N PHE A 212 2.11 -0.42 -11.49
CA PHE A 212 2.48 -0.91 -12.81
C PHE A 212 1.28 -1.52 -13.53
N SER A 213 0.47 -2.37 -12.87
CA SER A 213 -0.73 -2.94 -13.46
C SER A 213 -1.76 -1.87 -13.82
N ALA A 214 -1.94 -0.85 -12.96
CA ALA A 214 -2.80 0.29 -13.26
C ALA A 214 -2.30 1.07 -14.47
N TRP A 215 -1.00 1.36 -14.56
CA TRP A 215 -0.41 2.03 -15.73
C TRP A 215 -0.56 1.21 -17.01
N MET A 216 -0.33 -0.10 -16.93
CA MET A 216 -0.51 -0.98 -18.08
C MET A 216 -1.98 -1.04 -18.54
N LEU A 217 -2.94 -0.96 -17.62
CA LEU A 217 -4.36 -0.88 -17.99
C LEU A 217 -4.67 0.41 -18.77
N VAL A 218 -4.14 1.57 -18.33
CA VAL A 218 -4.24 2.82 -19.10
C VAL A 218 -3.75 2.61 -20.52
N ARG A 219 -2.56 2.06 -20.64
CA ARG A 219 -1.91 1.84 -21.96
C ARG A 219 -2.68 0.87 -22.82
N TYR A 220 -3.25 -0.20 -22.23
CA TYR A 220 -4.10 -1.12 -22.97
C TYR A 220 -5.33 -0.42 -23.53
N ILE A 221 -6.04 0.33 -22.69
CA ILE A 221 -7.25 1.04 -23.11
C ILE A 221 -6.96 2.04 -24.23
N LYS A 222 -5.81 2.73 -24.14
CA LYS A 222 -5.44 3.79 -25.10
C LYS A 222 -4.84 3.25 -26.39
N TYR A 223 -4.02 2.22 -26.33
CA TYR A 223 -3.22 1.75 -27.46
C TYR A 223 -3.56 0.33 -27.94
N GLY A 224 -4.38 -0.43 -27.22
CA GLY A 224 -4.82 -1.79 -27.59
C GLY A 224 -3.70 -2.84 -27.63
N LYS A 225 -2.53 -2.57 -27.00
CA LYS A 225 -1.36 -3.47 -27.07
C LYS A 225 -1.51 -4.66 -26.13
N THR A 226 -1.53 -5.87 -26.67
CA THR A 226 -1.64 -7.13 -25.90
C THR A 226 -0.52 -7.28 -24.84
N GLY A 227 0.70 -6.80 -25.12
CA GLY A 227 1.80 -6.79 -24.13
C GLY A 227 1.47 -6.06 -22.83
N SER A 228 0.56 -5.07 -22.88
CA SER A 228 0.08 -4.43 -21.65
C SER A 228 -0.77 -5.37 -20.80
N LEU A 229 -1.60 -6.22 -21.38
CA LEU A 229 -2.37 -7.23 -20.65
C LEU A 229 -1.47 -8.30 -20.03
N VAL A 230 -0.45 -8.73 -20.76
CA VAL A 230 0.59 -9.63 -20.22
C VAL A 230 1.25 -8.98 -19.01
N GLY A 231 1.66 -7.70 -19.12
CA GLY A 231 2.24 -6.96 -18.00
C GLY A 231 1.31 -6.88 -16.77
N ILE A 232 0.00 -6.66 -16.97
CA ILE A 232 -1.00 -6.67 -15.88
C ILE A 232 -1.04 -8.04 -15.20
N VAL A 233 -1.23 -9.10 -15.97
CA VAL A 233 -1.37 -10.46 -15.43
C VAL A 233 -0.11 -10.86 -14.66
N THR A 234 1.08 -10.60 -15.22
CA THR A 234 2.36 -10.86 -14.55
C THR A 234 2.49 -10.07 -13.24
N ALA A 235 2.20 -8.77 -13.26
CA ALA A 235 2.30 -7.92 -12.07
C ALA A 235 1.32 -8.35 -10.97
N LEU A 236 0.07 -8.67 -11.33
CA LEU A 236 -0.93 -9.15 -10.39
C LEU A 236 -0.56 -10.53 -9.81
N THR A 237 0.01 -11.42 -10.62
CA THR A 237 0.47 -12.73 -10.15
C THR A 237 1.64 -12.58 -9.19
N LEU A 238 2.72 -11.89 -9.59
CA LEU A 238 3.87 -11.65 -8.73
C LEU A 238 3.49 -10.88 -7.46
N GLY A 239 2.70 -9.82 -7.60
CA GLY A 239 2.21 -9.06 -6.45
C GLY A 239 1.42 -9.93 -5.46
N THR A 240 0.59 -10.87 -5.95
CA THR A 240 -0.17 -11.78 -5.10
C THR A 240 0.74 -12.80 -4.40
N LEU A 241 1.74 -13.33 -5.10
CA LEU A 241 2.72 -14.25 -4.51
C LEU A 241 3.54 -13.58 -3.40
N LEU A 242 3.91 -12.32 -3.58
CA LEU A 242 4.67 -11.55 -2.59
C LEU A 242 3.80 -11.00 -1.46
N ARG A 243 2.54 -10.66 -1.77
CA ARG A 243 1.61 -10.07 -0.79
C ARG A 243 0.16 -10.39 -1.16
N LYS A 244 -0.50 -11.26 -0.38
CA LYS A 244 -1.91 -11.66 -0.65
C LYS A 244 -2.88 -10.48 -0.76
N ASN A 245 -2.60 -9.35 -0.13
CA ASN A 245 -3.43 -8.13 -0.22
C ASN A 245 -3.57 -7.62 -1.67
N THR A 246 -2.71 -8.02 -2.60
CA THR A 246 -2.86 -7.77 -4.05
C THR A 246 -4.16 -8.34 -4.61
N LEU A 247 -4.77 -9.36 -3.98
CA LEU A 247 -6.06 -9.91 -4.38
C LEU A 247 -7.17 -8.85 -4.42
N VAL A 248 -7.12 -7.83 -3.55
CA VAL A 248 -8.06 -6.71 -3.61
C VAL A 248 -7.96 -5.97 -4.95
N LEU A 249 -6.74 -5.79 -5.46
CA LEU A 249 -6.53 -5.18 -6.77
C LEU A 249 -6.93 -6.12 -7.92
N VAL A 250 -6.72 -7.44 -7.77
CA VAL A 250 -7.21 -8.45 -8.75
C VAL A 250 -8.73 -8.36 -8.86
N VAL A 251 -9.44 -8.31 -7.74
CA VAL A 251 -10.90 -8.15 -7.71
C VAL A 251 -11.31 -6.82 -8.35
N ALA A 252 -10.64 -5.71 -8.00
CA ALA A 252 -10.89 -4.40 -8.60
C ALA A 252 -10.68 -4.43 -10.13
N TYR A 253 -9.61 -5.08 -10.61
CA TYR A 253 -9.32 -5.26 -12.02
C TYR A 253 -10.43 -6.07 -12.73
N CYS A 254 -10.89 -7.15 -12.11
CA CYS A 254 -11.98 -7.97 -12.64
C CYS A 254 -13.29 -7.19 -12.70
N MET A 255 -13.63 -6.40 -11.67
CA MET A 255 -14.84 -5.58 -11.65
C MET A 255 -14.83 -4.53 -12.77
N VAL A 256 -13.76 -3.77 -12.88
CA VAL A 256 -13.60 -2.70 -13.85
C VAL A 256 -13.52 -3.28 -15.28
N GLY A 257 -12.79 -4.38 -15.45
CA GLY A 257 -12.68 -5.09 -16.73
C GLY A 257 -14.01 -5.68 -17.19
N ALA A 258 -14.80 -6.26 -16.28
CA ALA A 258 -16.13 -6.77 -16.59
C ALA A 258 -17.05 -5.64 -17.07
N VAL A 259 -17.11 -4.50 -16.36
CA VAL A 259 -17.90 -3.33 -16.80
C VAL A 259 -17.48 -2.88 -18.21
N ARG A 260 -16.17 -2.90 -18.50
CA ARG A 260 -15.64 -2.54 -19.81
C ARG A 260 -16.09 -3.53 -20.89
N ILE A 261 -16.06 -4.85 -20.62
CA ILE A 261 -16.48 -5.90 -21.57
C ILE A 261 -17.97 -5.82 -21.84
N PHE A 262 -18.81 -5.54 -20.83
CA PHE A 262 -20.25 -5.32 -21.04
C PHE A 262 -20.54 -4.09 -21.91
N SER A 263 -19.69 -3.05 -21.82
CA SER A 263 -19.84 -1.83 -22.64
C SER A 263 -19.30 -2.03 -24.06
N LYS A 264 -18.19 -2.76 -24.20
CA LYS A 264 -17.52 -3.04 -25.46
C LYS A 264 -16.83 -4.39 -25.36
N TRP A 265 -17.33 -5.38 -26.12
CA TRP A 265 -16.76 -6.73 -26.13
C TRP A 265 -15.26 -6.72 -26.48
N ASP A 266 -14.47 -7.35 -25.64
CA ASP A 266 -13.01 -7.45 -25.80
C ASP A 266 -12.54 -8.82 -25.29
N ARG A 267 -12.34 -9.77 -26.22
CA ARG A 267 -11.89 -11.14 -25.91
C ARG A 267 -10.52 -11.17 -25.23
N ARG A 268 -9.61 -10.26 -25.60
CA ARG A 268 -8.25 -10.24 -25.03
C ARG A 268 -8.31 -9.81 -23.55
N LEU A 269 -9.12 -8.80 -23.27
CA LEU A 269 -9.36 -8.36 -21.89
C LEU A 269 -10.00 -9.49 -21.09
N LEU A 270 -11.02 -10.18 -21.62
CA LEU A 270 -11.66 -11.32 -20.94
C LEU A 270 -10.64 -12.41 -20.57
N ILE A 271 -9.78 -12.81 -21.52
CA ILE A 271 -8.73 -13.79 -21.26
C ILE A 271 -7.81 -13.30 -20.14
N SER A 272 -7.42 -12.02 -20.14
CA SER A 272 -6.56 -11.46 -19.10
C SER A 272 -7.21 -11.44 -17.72
N LEU A 273 -8.53 -11.23 -17.62
CA LEU A 273 -9.26 -11.32 -16.33
C LEU A 273 -9.23 -12.75 -15.79
N VAL A 274 -9.50 -13.74 -16.66
CA VAL A 274 -9.44 -15.15 -16.27
C VAL A 274 -8.03 -15.54 -15.82
N LEU A 275 -7.00 -15.11 -16.55
CA LEU A 275 -5.61 -15.39 -16.19
C LEU A 275 -5.19 -14.67 -14.89
N ALA A 276 -5.65 -13.44 -14.67
CA ALA A 276 -5.36 -12.70 -13.42
C ALA A 276 -5.96 -13.37 -12.17
N LEU A 277 -7.07 -14.11 -12.32
CA LEU A 277 -7.65 -14.94 -11.26
C LEU A 277 -6.96 -16.29 -11.12
N ALA A 278 -6.67 -16.96 -12.23
CA ALA A 278 -6.22 -18.34 -12.22
C ALA A 278 -4.70 -18.47 -11.93
N LEU A 279 -3.86 -17.61 -12.55
CA LEU A 279 -2.39 -17.78 -12.44
C LEU A 279 -1.85 -17.63 -11.02
N PRO A 280 -2.29 -16.66 -10.19
CA PRO A 280 -1.83 -16.59 -8.80
C PRO A 280 -2.12 -17.88 -8.02
N LEU A 281 -3.30 -18.47 -8.20
CA LEU A 281 -3.70 -19.71 -7.55
C LEU A 281 -2.86 -20.88 -8.03
N LEU A 282 -2.68 -21.01 -9.36
CA LEU A 282 -1.85 -22.05 -9.95
C LEU A 282 -0.39 -21.95 -9.53
N CYS A 283 0.15 -20.73 -9.45
CA CYS A 283 1.52 -20.51 -8.99
C CYS A 283 1.68 -20.89 -7.51
N TYR A 284 0.72 -20.52 -6.64
CA TYR A 284 0.75 -20.98 -5.24
C TYR A 284 0.71 -22.49 -5.15
N GLN A 285 -0.21 -23.15 -5.85
CA GLN A 285 -0.28 -24.62 -5.88
C GLN A 285 1.03 -25.25 -6.39
N GLY A 286 1.64 -24.62 -7.40
CA GLY A 286 2.95 -25.06 -7.91
C GLY A 286 4.06 -24.95 -6.86
N ILE A 287 4.10 -23.83 -6.12
CA ILE A 287 5.07 -23.62 -5.02
C ILE A 287 4.86 -24.65 -3.92
N TYR A 288 3.62 -24.86 -3.47
CA TYR A 288 3.30 -25.85 -2.45
C TYR A 288 3.73 -27.25 -2.88
N LYS A 289 3.35 -27.64 -4.09
CA LYS A 289 3.72 -28.96 -4.61
C LYS A 289 5.23 -29.15 -4.78
N MET A 290 5.93 -28.10 -5.14
CA MET A 290 7.40 -28.12 -5.22
C MET A 290 8.02 -28.40 -3.86
N TYR A 291 7.58 -27.73 -2.79
CA TYR A 291 8.11 -27.94 -1.45
C TYR A 291 7.66 -29.28 -0.85
N GLU A 292 6.43 -29.74 -1.10
CA GLU A 292 5.99 -31.10 -0.72
C GLU A 292 6.91 -32.17 -1.34
N MET A 293 7.23 -32.05 -2.64
CA MET A 293 8.11 -33.00 -3.30
C MET A 293 9.57 -32.97 -2.79
N ARG A 294 10.04 -31.77 -2.37
CA ARG A 294 11.40 -31.60 -1.86
C ARG A 294 11.54 -32.05 -0.40
N SER A 295 10.53 -31.79 0.42
CA SER A 295 10.54 -32.10 1.86
C SER A 295 10.01 -33.50 2.19
N GLY A 296 9.16 -34.06 1.33
CA GLY A 296 8.38 -35.27 1.66
C GLY A 296 7.24 -35.03 2.68
N MET A 297 6.99 -33.79 3.08
CA MET A 297 5.93 -33.40 4.02
C MET A 297 4.72 -32.87 3.27
N GLU A 298 3.51 -33.19 3.75
CA GLU A 298 2.29 -32.55 3.27
C GLU A 298 2.28 -31.08 3.68
N HIS A 299 1.79 -30.22 2.77
CA HIS A 299 1.69 -28.80 3.05
C HIS A 299 0.60 -28.49 4.07
N SER A 300 0.97 -27.77 5.12
CA SER A 300 -0.02 -27.23 6.09
C SER A 300 -0.89 -26.15 5.41
N ARG A 301 -2.20 -26.22 5.68
CA ARG A 301 -3.12 -25.16 5.23
C ARG A 301 -2.98 -23.87 6.04
N GLY A 302 -2.31 -23.96 7.19
CA GLY A 302 -2.04 -22.85 8.11
C GLY A 302 -3.29 -22.30 8.80
N LEU A 303 -3.16 -21.10 9.32
CA LEU A 303 -4.24 -20.39 10.00
C LEU A 303 -5.46 -20.21 9.10
N PRO A 304 -6.67 -20.53 9.60
CA PRO A 304 -7.91 -20.30 8.85
C PRO A 304 -8.17 -18.79 8.69
N THR A 305 -8.89 -18.43 7.62
CA THR A 305 -9.29 -17.03 7.39
C THR A 305 -10.10 -16.45 8.55
N SER A 306 -10.92 -17.27 9.21
CA SER A 306 -11.72 -16.88 10.38
C SER A 306 -10.87 -16.38 11.55
N ALA A 307 -9.64 -16.90 11.73
CA ALA A 307 -8.71 -16.44 12.77
C ALA A 307 -8.33 -14.96 12.56
N TYR A 308 -7.99 -14.57 11.34
CA TYR A 308 -7.67 -13.17 11.02
C TYR A 308 -8.89 -12.24 11.13
N LEU A 309 -10.08 -12.75 10.77
CA LEU A 309 -11.32 -11.99 10.91
C LEU A 309 -11.69 -11.82 12.39
N TYR A 310 -11.53 -12.87 13.21
CA TYR A 310 -11.72 -12.79 14.65
C TYR A 310 -10.75 -11.80 15.29
N LEU A 311 -9.45 -11.92 15.00
CA LEU A 311 -8.43 -10.98 15.45
C LEU A 311 -8.80 -9.54 15.08
N GLY A 312 -9.34 -9.34 13.87
CA GLY A 312 -9.85 -8.05 13.43
C GLY A 312 -10.99 -7.46 14.27
N MET A 313 -11.61 -8.23 15.16
CA MET A 313 -12.68 -7.81 16.07
C MET A 313 -12.22 -7.70 17.54
N GLU A 314 -10.99 -8.09 17.86
CA GLU A 314 -10.45 -8.07 19.23
C GLU A 314 -9.92 -6.68 19.61
N GLU A 315 -9.98 -6.40 20.93
CA GLU A 315 -9.39 -5.21 21.53
C GLU A 315 -8.52 -5.61 22.70
N ILE A 316 -7.24 -5.29 22.64
CA ILE A 316 -6.29 -5.57 23.70
C ILE A 316 -5.44 -4.34 23.97
N GLY A 317 -5.48 -3.83 25.20
CA GLY A 317 -4.67 -2.68 25.61
C GLY A 317 -4.94 -1.41 24.80
N GLY A 318 -6.19 -1.16 24.38
CA GLY A 318 -6.57 -0.01 23.55
C GLY A 318 -6.19 -0.14 22.07
N ARG A 319 -5.71 -1.29 21.62
CA ARG A 319 -5.42 -1.60 20.22
C ARG A 319 -6.55 -2.42 19.61
N TYR A 320 -7.15 -1.92 18.57
CA TYR A 320 -8.37 -2.45 17.95
C TYR A 320 -8.04 -3.32 16.73
N GLY A 321 -8.16 -4.63 16.86
CA GLY A 321 -7.91 -5.61 15.79
C GLY A 321 -6.44 -5.86 15.49
N TRP A 322 -5.53 -5.48 16.39
CA TRP A 322 -4.09 -5.63 16.22
C TRP A 322 -3.60 -6.98 16.77
N TYR A 323 -2.51 -7.48 16.19
CA TYR A 323 -1.82 -8.69 16.62
C TYR A 323 -1.39 -8.61 18.10
N TYR A 324 -1.50 -9.74 18.80
CA TYR A 324 -0.95 -9.98 20.13
C TYR A 324 -0.45 -11.43 20.24
N SER A 325 0.40 -11.73 21.22
CA SER A 325 1.13 -13.01 21.32
C SER A 325 0.24 -14.25 21.27
N ASP A 326 -0.92 -14.19 21.94
CA ASP A 326 -1.80 -15.36 22.11
C ASP A 326 -2.97 -15.41 21.12
N CYS A 327 -2.94 -14.59 20.07
CA CYS A 327 -4.05 -14.50 19.11
C CYS A 327 -4.32 -15.80 18.35
N TRP A 328 -3.35 -16.73 18.31
CA TRP A 328 -3.46 -18.03 17.64
C TRP A 328 -3.66 -19.20 18.60
N ALA A 329 -3.96 -18.94 19.88
CA ALA A 329 -4.11 -19.97 20.91
C ALA A 329 -5.06 -21.10 20.52
N GLN A 330 -6.18 -20.80 19.86
CA GLN A 330 -7.15 -21.81 19.43
C GLN A 330 -6.63 -22.72 18.32
N TYR A 331 -5.78 -22.20 17.44
CA TYR A 331 -5.12 -23.01 16.42
C TYR A 331 -4.14 -24.01 17.05
N TYR A 332 -3.34 -23.56 18.01
CA TYR A 332 -2.44 -24.45 18.73
C TYR A 332 -3.20 -25.46 19.62
N ALA A 333 -4.30 -25.04 20.24
CA ALA A 333 -5.14 -25.92 21.07
C ALA A 333 -5.83 -27.06 20.29
N THR A 334 -5.92 -26.95 18.97
CA THR A 334 -6.44 -27.99 18.06
C THR A 334 -5.31 -28.75 17.33
N ASP A 335 -4.14 -28.84 17.92
CA ASP A 335 -2.95 -29.46 17.29
C ASP A 335 -2.71 -28.96 15.86
N CYS A 336 -2.85 -27.63 15.67
CA CYS A 336 -2.71 -26.95 14.38
C CYS A 336 -3.66 -27.44 13.28
N ASN A 337 -4.84 -27.91 13.65
CA ASN A 337 -5.86 -28.35 12.71
C ASN A 337 -6.67 -27.16 12.19
N THR A 338 -6.49 -26.83 10.90
CA THR A 338 -7.13 -25.67 10.25
C THR A 338 -8.66 -25.75 10.26
N GLU A 339 -9.26 -26.94 10.01
CA GLU A 339 -10.72 -27.09 9.93
C GLU A 339 -11.38 -26.97 11.31
N GLN A 340 -10.78 -27.60 12.33
CA GLN A 340 -11.31 -27.53 13.70
C GLN A 340 -11.17 -26.10 14.26
N SER A 341 -10.03 -25.46 14.07
CA SER A 341 -9.82 -24.09 14.51
C SER A 341 -10.70 -23.08 13.75
N ASP A 342 -10.99 -23.32 12.44
CA ASP A 342 -11.92 -22.47 11.68
C ASP A 342 -13.31 -22.43 12.31
N GLN A 343 -13.81 -23.59 12.74
CA GLN A 343 -15.10 -23.67 13.41
C GLN A 343 -15.11 -22.89 14.72
N ILE A 344 -14.09 -23.07 15.58
CA ILE A 344 -13.97 -22.37 16.86
C ILE A 344 -13.90 -20.85 16.64
N TYR A 345 -13.05 -20.37 15.73
CA TYR A 345 -12.94 -18.94 15.47
C TYR A 345 -14.25 -18.35 14.91
N ARG A 346 -15.04 -19.09 14.14
CA ARG A 346 -16.38 -18.65 13.69
C ARG A 346 -17.35 -18.50 14.84
N GLU A 347 -17.36 -19.41 15.79
CA GLU A 347 -18.18 -19.32 16.98
C GLU A 347 -17.77 -18.11 17.83
N MET A 348 -16.48 -17.95 18.10
CA MET A 348 -15.92 -16.80 18.80
C MET A 348 -16.26 -15.45 18.12
N MET A 349 -16.25 -15.39 16.79
CA MET A 349 -16.67 -14.19 16.04
C MET A 349 -18.14 -13.85 16.28
N GLN A 350 -19.03 -14.85 16.35
CA GLN A 350 -20.46 -14.64 16.62
C GLN A 350 -20.68 -14.10 18.03
N GLU A 351 -20.04 -14.70 19.03
CA GLU A 351 -20.09 -14.27 20.42
C GLU A 351 -19.55 -12.86 20.59
N ARG A 352 -18.37 -12.58 19.99
CA ARG A 352 -17.76 -11.24 20.02
C ARG A 352 -18.66 -10.18 19.40
N MET A 353 -19.26 -10.46 18.24
CA MET A 353 -20.20 -9.54 17.59
C MET A 353 -21.44 -9.28 18.45
N GLN A 354 -21.97 -10.28 19.14
CA GLN A 354 -23.09 -10.10 20.06
C GLN A 354 -22.68 -9.23 21.24
N ALA A 355 -21.51 -9.48 21.86
CA ALA A 355 -20.98 -8.69 22.96
C ALA A 355 -20.77 -7.22 22.58
N MET A 356 -20.21 -6.97 21.40
CA MET A 356 -19.99 -5.60 20.87
C MET A 356 -21.31 -4.86 20.64
N LYS A 357 -22.35 -5.56 20.14
CA LYS A 357 -23.69 -4.97 19.91
C LYS A 357 -24.45 -4.71 21.21
N ALA A 358 -24.20 -5.50 22.26
CA ALA A 358 -24.88 -5.33 23.55
C ALA A 358 -24.42 -4.06 24.31
N GLN A 359 -23.28 -3.48 23.94
CA GLN A 359 -22.76 -2.28 24.60
C GLN A 359 -23.04 -1.02 23.74
N PRO A 360 -23.91 -0.10 24.20
CA PRO A 360 -24.21 1.12 23.44
C PRO A 360 -22.96 1.96 23.15
N GLY A 361 -22.75 2.29 21.86
CA GLY A 361 -21.62 3.12 21.44
C GLY A 361 -20.29 2.39 21.27
N TYR A 362 -20.09 1.24 21.90
CA TYR A 362 -18.83 0.47 21.84
C TYR A 362 -18.46 0.06 20.40
N LEU A 363 -19.40 -0.53 19.68
CA LEU A 363 -19.21 -0.95 18.28
C LEU A 363 -18.71 0.22 17.39
N ARG A 364 -19.31 1.39 17.57
CA ARG A 364 -18.90 2.60 16.84
C ARG A 364 -17.49 3.05 17.24
N GLY A 365 -17.21 3.11 18.55
CA GLY A 365 -15.89 3.51 19.08
C GLY A 365 -14.78 2.56 18.61
N PHE A 366 -15.05 1.25 18.68
CA PHE A 366 -14.14 0.21 18.20
C PHE A 366 -13.74 0.43 16.73
N TYR A 367 -14.72 0.52 15.82
CA TYR A 367 -14.42 0.69 14.40
C TYR A 367 -13.82 2.06 14.09
N GLN A 368 -14.16 3.10 14.81
CA GLN A 368 -13.49 4.40 14.68
C GLN A 368 -12.00 4.29 15.05
N GLY A 369 -11.69 3.71 16.21
CA GLY A 369 -10.31 3.49 16.65
C GLY A 369 -9.54 2.59 15.68
N LYS A 370 -10.15 1.45 15.29
CA LYS A 370 -9.57 0.51 14.33
C LYS A 370 -9.21 1.15 12.99
N LEU A 371 -10.11 1.94 12.44
CA LEU A 371 -9.88 2.59 11.14
C LEU A 371 -8.85 3.71 11.25
N LEU A 372 -8.89 4.52 12.32
CA LEU A 372 -7.87 5.55 12.56
C LEU A 372 -6.47 4.95 12.69
N SER A 373 -6.35 3.86 13.44
CA SER A 373 -5.06 3.18 13.65
C SER A 373 -4.44 2.62 12.36
N GLN A 374 -5.20 2.46 11.31
CA GLN A 374 -4.73 1.96 10.02
C GLN A 374 -4.47 3.09 9.00
N TRP A 375 -5.35 4.09 8.95
CA TRP A 375 -5.33 5.11 7.89
C TRP A 375 -4.76 6.45 8.32
N ASN A 376 -4.69 6.74 9.63
CA ASN A 376 -4.19 8.02 10.15
C ASN A 376 -2.76 7.94 10.71
N VAL A 377 -2.03 6.86 10.40
CA VAL A 377 -0.62 6.69 10.75
C VAL A 377 0.24 7.23 9.61
N PRO A 378 0.92 8.38 9.79
CA PRO A 378 1.54 9.10 8.67
C PRO A 378 2.63 8.34 7.95
N THR A 379 3.39 7.52 8.68
CA THR A 379 4.48 6.70 8.14
C THR A 379 4.07 5.27 7.78
N TYR A 380 2.81 4.90 8.00
CA TYR A 380 2.31 3.53 7.78
C TYR A 380 3.20 2.47 8.45
N GLN A 381 3.72 2.72 9.65
CA GLN A 381 4.65 1.87 10.41
C GLN A 381 6.04 1.69 9.76
N SER A 382 6.34 2.28 8.62
CA SER A 382 7.64 2.07 7.95
C SER A 382 8.82 2.51 8.82
N LEU A 383 8.65 3.58 9.60
CA LEU A 383 9.67 4.07 10.52
C LEU A 383 9.78 3.17 11.77
N TYR A 384 8.63 2.75 12.32
CA TYR A 384 8.56 1.85 13.46
C TYR A 384 9.33 0.54 13.21
N PHE A 385 9.10 -0.12 12.07
CA PHE A 385 9.77 -1.37 11.73
C PHE A 385 11.29 -1.24 11.55
N ASN A 386 11.81 -0.04 11.41
CA ASN A 386 13.24 0.20 11.34
C ASN A 386 13.89 0.41 12.70
N PHE A 387 13.14 0.82 13.73
CA PHE A 387 13.73 1.17 15.03
C PHE A 387 13.34 0.24 16.18
N ASN A 388 12.24 -0.51 16.07
CA ASN A 388 11.68 -1.21 17.22
C ASN A 388 11.79 -2.73 17.21
N HIS A 389 12.67 -3.32 16.42
CA HIS A 389 12.75 -4.80 16.36
C HIS A 389 14.17 -5.33 16.39
N GLY A 390 14.47 -6.05 17.48
CA GLY A 390 15.53 -7.03 17.60
C GLY A 390 16.76 -6.57 18.37
N ASP A 391 17.39 -7.54 19.03
CA ASP A 391 18.57 -7.42 19.88
C ASP A 391 19.89 -7.16 19.12
N VAL A 392 19.83 -6.93 17.82
CA VAL A 392 21.01 -6.72 16.97
C VAL A 392 21.16 -5.24 16.65
N TYR A 393 21.79 -4.52 17.55
CA TYR A 393 22.19 -3.14 17.35
C TYR A 393 23.54 -3.06 16.63
N HIS A 394 23.55 -2.56 15.40
CA HIS A 394 24.77 -2.00 14.84
C HIS A 394 25.00 -0.59 15.40
N GLU A 395 26.25 -0.26 15.74
CA GLU A 395 26.60 1.08 16.26
C GLU A 395 26.10 2.23 15.38
N LYS A 396 26.10 2.02 14.05
CA LYS A 396 25.57 2.99 13.09
C LYS A 396 24.07 3.21 13.24
N LEU A 397 23.30 2.15 13.51
CA LEU A 397 21.85 2.25 13.70
C LEU A 397 21.54 2.96 15.02
N ALA A 398 22.26 2.68 16.10
CA ALA A 398 22.12 3.36 17.38
C ALA A 398 22.38 4.87 17.24
N ALA A 399 23.43 5.26 16.51
CA ALA A 399 23.74 6.66 16.25
C ALA A 399 22.69 7.36 15.37
N LEU A 400 22.08 6.63 14.42
CA LEU A 400 20.99 7.13 13.58
C LEU A 400 19.70 7.25 14.39
N GLU A 401 19.40 6.26 15.22
CA GLU A 401 18.23 6.24 16.10
C GLU A 401 18.29 7.37 17.13
N ASP A 402 19.44 7.62 17.74
CA ASP A 402 19.66 8.75 18.66
C ASP A 402 19.42 10.10 17.98
N ARG A 403 19.85 10.26 16.73
CA ARG A 403 19.59 11.45 15.92
C ARG A 403 18.13 11.58 15.48
N LEU A 404 17.43 10.46 15.23
CA LEU A 404 16.04 10.43 14.77
C LEU A 404 15.05 10.35 15.94
N SER A 405 15.49 10.06 17.17
CA SER A 405 14.63 9.94 18.37
C SER A 405 14.16 11.27 18.96
N GLY A 406 14.67 12.41 18.45
CA GLY A 406 14.33 13.76 18.91
C GLY A 406 13.53 14.56 17.90
N ASP A 407 13.83 15.86 17.82
CA ASP A 407 13.14 16.85 16.95
C ASP A 407 13.11 16.46 15.47
N LEU A 408 14.10 15.70 14.99
CA LEU A 408 14.16 15.24 13.62
C LEU A 408 13.09 14.19 13.35
N PHE A 409 12.88 13.22 14.26
CA PHE A 409 11.80 12.23 14.17
C PHE A 409 10.44 12.94 14.09
N ASP A 410 10.18 13.83 15.02
CA ASP A 410 8.96 14.62 15.05
C ASP A 410 8.77 15.43 13.76
N SER A 411 9.82 15.98 13.22
CA SER A 411 9.78 16.74 11.96
C SER A 411 9.44 15.85 10.77
N VAL A 412 9.99 14.63 10.70
CA VAL A 412 9.69 13.65 9.65
C VAL A 412 8.24 13.18 9.75
N VAL A 413 7.77 12.83 10.95
CA VAL A 413 6.39 12.39 11.18
C VAL A 413 5.40 13.50 10.83
N ARG A 414 5.64 14.76 11.27
CA ARG A 414 4.79 15.91 10.92
C ARG A 414 4.79 16.22 9.43
N MET A 415 5.90 16.02 8.72
CA MET A 415 5.98 16.18 7.28
C MET A 415 5.16 15.10 6.56
N ALA A 416 5.25 13.85 7.03
CA ALA A 416 4.47 12.74 6.50
C ALA A 416 2.97 12.94 6.75
N ASP A 417 2.57 13.46 7.92
CA ASP A 417 1.19 13.77 8.26
C ASP A 417 0.61 14.88 7.35
N ARG A 418 1.37 15.96 7.12
CA ARG A 418 0.96 17.00 6.15
C ARG A 418 0.77 16.45 4.75
N LEU A 419 1.68 15.57 4.31
CA LEU A 419 1.52 14.90 3.02
C LEU A 419 0.27 14.02 3.01
N GLN A 420 0.00 13.29 4.07
CA GLN A 420 -1.18 12.45 4.22
C GLN A 420 -2.47 13.30 4.14
N PHE A 421 -2.53 14.43 4.85
CA PHE A 421 -3.63 15.38 4.76
C PHE A 421 -3.82 15.91 3.33
N ILE A 422 -2.73 16.33 2.66
CA ILE A 422 -2.77 16.82 1.27
C ILE A 422 -3.33 15.75 0.34
N ILE A 423 -2.91 14.50 0.48
CA ILE A 423 -3.39 13.41 -0.36
C ILE A 423 -4.87 13.11 -0.11
N TYR A 424 -5.32 13.05 1.15
CA TYR A 424 -6.73 12.83 1.48
C TYR A 424 -7.62 13.98 0.97
N LEU A 425 -7.19 15.22 1.13
CA LEU A 425 -7.90 16.39 0.61
C LEU A 425 -7.99 16.37 -0.92
N GLY A 426 -6.89 16.03 -1.60
CA GLY A 426 -6.87 15.89 -3.06
C GLY A 426 -7.78 14.77 -3.57
N CYS A 427 -7.81 13.62 -2.88
CA CYS A 427 -8.75 12.54 -3.16
C CYS A 427 -10.20 12.97 -2.92
N LEU A 428 -10.47 13.72 -1.86
CA LEU A 428 -11.81 14.30 -1.62
C LEU A 428 -12.24 15.15 -2.81
N PHE A 429 -11.37 16.03 -3.30
CA PHE A 429 -11.65 16.82 -4.51
C PHE A 429 -11.89 15.95 -5.73
N TYR A 430 -11.12 14.86 -5.89
CA TYR A 430 -11.31 13.90 -6.99
C TYR A 430 -12.71 13.27 -6.94
N PHE A 431 -13.13 12.75 -5.80
CA PHE A 431 -14.42 12.07 -5.68
C PHE A 431 -15.60 13.02 -5.80
N ILE A 432 -15.45 14.31 -5.41
CA ILE A 432 -16.50 15.32 -5.57
C ILE A 432 -16.61 15.81 -7.02
N PHE A 433 -15.49 16.07 -7.68
CA PHE A 433 -15.48 16.84 -8.92
C PHE A 433 -15.07 16.05 -10.17
N CYS A 434 -14.33 14.94 -10.04
CA CYS A 434 -13.82 14.18 -11.18
C CYS A 434 -14.63 12.93 -11.50
N VAL A 435 -15.31 12.31 -10.51
CA VAL A 435 -16.07 11.07 -10.73
C VAL A 435 -17.32 11.38 -11.54
N ARG A 436 -17.31 10.99 -12.82
CA ARG A 436 -18.40 11.16 -13.79
C ARG A 436 -18.62 9.83 -14.51
N LYS A 437 -19.78 9.71 -15.20
CA LYS A 437 -20.09 8.54 -16.04
C LYS A 437 -19.00 8.25 -17.10
N ASP A 438 -18.34 9.29 -17.57
CA ASP A 438 -17.33 9.24 -18.63
C ASP A 438 -15.89 9.24 -18.09
N SER A 439 -15.68 8.99 -16.77
CA SER A 439 -14.33 8.90 -16.20
C SER A 439 -13.57 7.73 -16.80
N GLU A 440 -12.28 7.93 -17.10
CA GLU A 440 -11.46 6.87 -17.70
C GLU A 440 -11.38 5.64 -16.78
N ILE A 441 -11.44 4.46 -17.38
CA ILE A 441 -11.52 3.16 -16.70
C ILE A 441 -10.35 2.94 -15.70
N THR A 442 -9.22 3.56 -15.96
CA THR A 442 -8.05 3.48 -15.05
C THR A 442 -8.25 4.23 -13.75
N GLN A 443 -8.88 5.41 -13.83
CA GLN A 443 -9.25 6.15 -12.64
C GLN A 443 -10.23 5.33 -11.81
N GLN A 444 -11.14 4.60 -12.48
CA GLN A 444 -12.06 3.68 -11.82
C GLN A 444 -11.33 2.54 -11.13
N LEU A 445 -10.28 1.96 -11.75
CA LEU A 445 -9.49 0.89 -11.12
C LEU A 445 -8.85 1.35 -9.81
N LEU A 446 -8.14 2.49 -9.82
CA LEU A 446 -7.51 3.02 -8.61
C LEU A 446 -8.55 3.35 -7.54
N ALA A 447 -9.66 3.97 -7.91
CA ALA A 447 -10.75 4.31 -6.99
C ALA A 447 -11.39 3.05 -6.38
N VAL A 448 -11.67 2.02 -7.19
CA VAL A 448 -12.24 0.73 -6.72
C VAL A 448 -11.24 0.00 -5.82
N ALA A 449 -9.94 0.01 -6.16
CA ALA A 449 -8.91 -0.60 -5.33
C ALA A 449 -8.79 0.09 -3.95
N VAL A 450 -8.82 1.42 -3.89
CA VAL A 450 -8.81 2.18 -2.62
C VAL A 450 -10.07 1.87 -1.79
N ILE A 451 -11.26 1.81 -2.43
CA ILE A 451 -12.50 1.41 -1.75
C ILE A 451 -12.39 -0.03 -1.23
N GLY A 452 -11.82 -0.94 -2.03
CA GLY A 452 -11.57 -2.32 -1.63
C GLY A 452 -10.64 -2.42 -0.43
N GLY A 453 -9.56 -1.63 -0.40
CA GLY A 453 -8.64 -1.53 0.73
C GLY A 453 -9.33 -1.00 1.99
N PHE A 454 -10.20 -0.01 1.84
CA PHE A 454 -11.01 0.48 2.96
C PHE A 454 -11.95 -0.60 3.50
N LEU A 455 -12.68 -1.30 2.64
CA LEU A 455 -13.55 -2.41 3.06
C LEU A 455 -12.76 -3.54 3.70
N PHE A 456 -11.61 -3.89 3.15
CA PHE A 456 -10.70 -4.87 3.73
C PHE A 456 -10.29 -4.48 5.17
N SER A 457 -9.95 -3.21 5.41
CA SER A 457 -9.51 -2.72 6.71
C SER A 457 -10.59 -2.77 7.81
N ILE A 458 -11.87 -2.85 7.44
CA ILE A 458 -12.98 -3.02 8.39
C ILE A 458 -12.97 -4.42 9.00
N PHE A 459 -12.76 -5.45 8.16
CA PHE A 459 -12.99 -6.84 8.56
C PHE A 459 -11.72 -7.57 8.98
N TRP A 460 -10.59 -7.24 8.37
CA TRP A 460 -9.32 -7.96 8.57
C TRP A 460 -8.57 -7.50 9.83
N GLU A 461 -7.57 -8.28 10.26
CA GLU A 461 -6.54 -7.83 11.19
C GLU A 461 -6.07 -6.42 10.86
N ALA A 462 -5.89 -5.57 11.86
CA ALA A 462 -5.49 -4.18 11.68
C ALA A 462 -3.97 -4.03 11.74
N LYS A 463 -3.40 -3.43 10.71
CA LYS A 463 -2.01 -2.92 10.66
C LYS A 463 -1.96 -1.76 9.67
N ALA A 464 -1.31 -0.66 10.05
CA ALA A 464 -1.20 0.49 9.15
C ALA A 464 -0.43 0.13 7.86
N ARG A 465 0.57 -0.76 7.93
CA ARG A 465 1.34 -1.24 6.77
C ARG A 465 0.47 -1.85 5.66
N TYR A 466 -0.69 -2.44 6.02
CA TYR A 466 -1.60 -3.03 5.03
C TYR A 466 -2.30 -1.98 4.18
N MET A 467 -2.33 -0.72 4.62
CA MET A 467 -2.97 0.38 3.90
C MET A 467 -2.00 1.13 2.98
N TYR A 468 -0.69 0.89 3.12
CA TYR A 468 0.34 1.65 2.43
C TYR A 468 0.22 1.61 0.89
N ALA A 469 -0.03 0.45 0.28
CA ALA A 469 -0.17 0.39 -1.18
C ALA A 469 -1.43 1.12 -1.68
N TYR A 470 -2.54 1.06 -0.92
CA TYR A 470 -3.74 1.83 -1.26
C TYR A 470 -3.50 3.32 -1.14
N TYR A 471 -2.74 3.75 -0.13
CA TYR A 471 -2.31 5.14 -0.01
C TYR A 471 -1.48 5.59 -1.22
N MET A 472 -0.52 4.78 -1.67
CA MET A 472 0.25 5.08 -2.89
C MET A 472 -0.63 5.16 -4.15
N MET A 473 -1.70 4.38 -4.24
CA MET A 473 -2.69 4.48 -5.32
C MET A 473 -3.54 5.76 -5.25
N MET A 474 -3.61 6.43 -4.09
CA MET A 474 -4.32 7.70 -3.94
C MET A 474 -3.57 8.88 -4.55
N PHE A 475 -2.24 8.82 -4.73
CA PHE A 475 -1.48 9.93 -5.29
C PHE A 475 -1.95 10.38 -6.69
N PRO A 476 -2.16 9.47 -7.67
CA PRO A 476 -2.74 9.87 -8.95
C PRO A 476 -4.14 10.48 -8.83
N LEU A 477 -4.99 9.95 -7.93
CA LEU A 477 -6.35 10.48 -7.72
C LEU A 477 -6.30 11.89 -7.11
N ALA A 478 -5.46 12.09 -6.10
CA ALA A 478 -5.27 13.39 -5.47
C ALA A 478 -4.77 14.44 -6.47
N ALA A 479 -3.78 14.06 -7.29
CA ALA A 479 -3.25 14.96 -8.33
C ALA A 479 -4.33 15.41 -9.32
N LEU A 480 -5.18 14.49 -9.76
CA LEU A 480 -6.33 14.79 -10.63
C LEU A 480 -7.34 15.71 -9.93
N GLY A 481 -7.63 15.47 -8.65
CA GLY A 481 -8.54 16.28 -7.85
C GLY A 481 -8.08 17.74 -7.74
N TYR A 482 -6.83 17.97 -7.37
CA TYR A 482 -6.27 19.33 -7.35
C TYR A 482 -6.28 19.99 -8.74
N GLY A 483 -5.94 19.25 -9.79
CA GLY A 483 -5.98 19.75 -11.16
C GLY A 483 -7.39 20.20 -11.57
N GLU A 484 -8.42 19.49 -11.14
CA GLU A 484 -9.81 19.82 -11.45
C GLU A 484 -10.30 21.08 -10.68
N ILE A 485 -9.90 21.26 -9.41
CA ILE A 485 -10.20 22.48 -8.65
C ILE A 485 -9.67 23.72 -9.38
N ILE A 486 -8.42 23.67 -9.85
CA ILE A 486 -7.83 24.80 -10.59
C ILE A 486 -8.60 25.06 -11.90
N ARG A 487 -8.97 24.01 -12.63
CA ARG A 487 -9.77 24.11 -13.86
C ARG A 487 -11.13 24.78 -13.60
N LEU A 488 -11.79 24.42 -12.51
CA LEU A 488 -13.07 25.02 -12.13
C LEU A 488 -12.90 26.49 -11.74
N ALA A 489 -11.88 26.82 -10.94
CA ALA A 489 -11.59 28.19 -10.54
C ALA A 489 -11.33 29.08 -11.78
N GLU A 490 -10.55 28.62 -12.75
CA GLU A 490 -10.31 29.34 -14.01
C GLU A 490 -11.61 29.59 -14.80
N LYS A 491 -12.46 28.57 -14.89
CA LYS A 491 -13.76 28.69 -15.58
C LYS A 491 -14.62 29.77 -14.93
N TYR A 492 -14.73 29.78 -13.61
CA TYR A 492 -15.50 30.78 -12.89
C TYR A 492 -14.92 32.20 -13.05
N CYS A 493 -13.61 32.38 -12.97
CA CYS A 493 -12.96 33.68 -13.19
C CYS A 493 -13.21 34.21 -14.63
N PHE A 494 -13.22 33.33 -15.64
CA PHE A 494 -13.49 33.72 -17.02
C PHE A 494 -14.93 34.17 -17.24
N PHE A 495 -15.91 33.49 -16.64
CA PHE A 495 -17.32 33.91 -16.70
C PHE A 495 -17.57 35.26 -16.06
N ARG A 496 -16.87 35.57 -14.99
CA ARG A 496 -16.97 36.86 -14.30
C ARG A 496 -16.43 38.01 -15.14
N LYS A 497 -15.34 37.80 -15.91
CA LYS A 497 -14.77 38.78 -16.84
C LYS A 497 -15.61 39.03 -18.09
N LYS A 498 -16.51 38.13 -18.47
CA LYS A 498 -17.45 38.34 -19.59
C LYS A 498 -18.76 39.03 -19.20
N LYS A 499 -19.04 39.16 -17.88
CA LYS A 499 -20.22 39.83 -17.36
C LYS A 499 -19.95 41.27 -16.90
N ILE A 500 -18.72 41.75 -16.94
CA ILE A 500 -18.26 43.12 -16.78
C ILE A 500 -17.87 43.66 -18.15
#